data_872758d46bbed5a85df03aa1e97d77eb
#
_entry.id   872758d46bbed5a85df03aa1e97d77eb
#
_cell.length_a   1.000
_cell.length_b   1.000
_cell.length_c   1.000
_cell.angle_alpha   90.00
_cell.angle_beta   90.00
_cell.angle_gamma   90.00
#
_symmetry.space_group_name_H-M   'P 1'
#
loop_
_entity.id
_entity.type
_entity.pdbx_description
1 polymer ?
#
loop_
_entity_poly.entity_id
_entity_poly.type
_entity_poly.pdbx_seq_one_letter_code
_entity_poly.pdbx_strand_id
1 'polypeptide(L)'
;MPQTDQWQPARLVAVQEGVQPAWFTIEADVCLIGRSPLCNVIVAQPIVSRLHATIERDEVHRYILRDNNSANGTFINGQPKPIDKLYLLKNLDELGLGSPKPVLRFEDEAATSPAIISRITYDESNLIFSLDSHPLTLTPSQLRLMQHLYKHAYNLCTRQSCAEALWQQSYDPARDDQALDRIMSNLRQQLHQIASDADLIVTRRGVGYTLMLNS
;
A
#
# COMPACT_ATOMS: atom_id res chain seq x y z
N MET A 1 13.73 -15.06 30.45
CA MET A 1 12.72 -14.01 30.42
C MET A 1 12.50 -13.70 28.97
N PRO A 2 11.34 -14.00 28.34
CA PRO A 2 11.07 -13.54 27.00
C PRO A 2 10.96 -12.01 27.06
N GLN A 3 11.74 -11.32 26.23
CA GLN A 3 11.54 -9.88 25.95
C GLN A 3 10.15 -9.75 25.37
N THR A 4 9.24 -9.11 26.09
CA THR A 4 8.00 -8.61 25.54
C THR A 4 8.37 -7.64 24.43
N ASP A 5 8.09 -8.02 23.20
CA ASP A 5 8.18 -7.16 22.02
C ASP A 5 7.24 -5.96 22.28
N GLN A 6 7.77 -4.89 22.86
CA GLN A 6 6.99 -3.68 23.12
C GLN A 6 6.89 -2.96 21.77
N TRP A 7 5.75 -3.19 21.08
CA TRP A 7 5.38 -2.35 19.95
C TRP A 7 5.54 -0.86 20.31
N GLN A 8 6.31 -0.14 19.51
CA GLN A 8 6.48 1.31 19.64
C GLN A 8 5.70 1.99 18.52
N PRO A 9 4.81 2.94 18.84
CA PRO A 9 4.04 3.64 17.82
C PRO A 9 4.96 4.50 16.95
N ALA A 10 4.66 4.53 15.64
CA ALA A 10 5.32 5.41 14.70
C ALA A 10 5.05 6.89 15.01
N ARG A 11 5.87 7.76 14.45
CA ARG A 11 5.73 9.21 14.60
C ARG A 11 5.84 9.96 13.28
N LEU A 12 5.21 11.11 13.24
CA LEU A 12 5.38 12.11 12.20
C LEU A 12 6.27 13.22 12.73
N VAL A 13 7.26 13.62 11.94
CA VAL A 13 8.20 14.69 12.27
C VAL A 13 8.07 15.80 11.23
N ALA A 14 7.90 17.04 11.68
CA ALA A 14 7.90 18.19 10.80
C ALA A 14 9.28 18.40 10.18
N VAL A 15 9.33 18.53 8.84
CA VAL A 15 10.56 18.87 8.10
C VAL A 15 10.55 20.30 7.57
N GLN A 16 9.47 21.04 7.87
CA GLN A 16 9.31 22.47 7.54
C GLN A 16 8.61 23.22 8.68
N GLU A 17 8.76 24.54 8.68
CA GLU A 17 7.96 25.43 9.53
C GLU A 17 6.49 25.41 9.15
N GLY A 18 5.61 25.78 10.10
CA GLY A 18 4.16 25.83 9.90
C GLY A 18 3.44 24.50 10.07
N VAL A 19 4.10 23.51 10.65
CA VAL A 19 3.52 22.24 11.09
C VAL A 19 3.41 22.22 12.61
N GLN A 20 2.27 21.78 13.12
CA GLN A 20 2.01 21.69 14.57
C GLN A 20 1.28 20.36 14.89
N PRO A 21 1.77 19.61 15.89
CA PRO A 21 3.03 19.80 16.60
C PRO A 21 4.25 19.50 15.70
N ALA A 22 5.44 19.92 16.12
CA ALA A 22 6.68 19.64 15.37
C ALA A 22 6.99 18.15 15.24
N TRP A 23 6.47 17.33 16.14
CA TRP A 23 6.43 15.87 16.05
C TRP A 23 5.15 15.34 16.70
N PHE A 24 4.64 14.21 16.21
CA PHE A 24 3.39 13.59 16.67
C PHE A 24 3.52 12.07 16.68
N THR A 25 3.30 11.44 17.82
CA THR A 25 3.27 9.98 17.96
C THR A 25 1.88 9.46 17.57
N ILE A 26 1.82 8.47 16.66
CA ILE A 26 0.57 7.90 16.16
C ILE A 26 0.13 6.76 17.09
N GLU A 27 -0.47 7.09 18.22
CA GLU A 27 -0.96 6.11 19.20
C GLU A 27 -2.32 5.53 18.80
N ALA A 28 -3.17 6.34 18.18
CA ALA A 28 -4.50 5.93 17.74
C ALA A 28 -4.46 5.22 16.37
N ASP A 29 -5.51 4.46 16.07
CA ASP A 29 -5.65 3.76 14.78
C ASP A 29 -5.84 4.71 13.59
N VAL A 30 -6.20 5.97 13.87
CA VAL A 30 -6.45 7.01 12.86
C VAL A 30 -5.75 8.29 13.26
N CYS A 31 -4.93 8.84 12.35
CA CYS A 31 -4.28 10.15 12.49
C CYS A 31 -4.72 11.07 11.34
N LEU A 32 -5.35 12.19 11.66
CA LEU A 32 -5.83 13.17 10.70
C LEU A 32 -4.75 14.24 10.45
N ILE A 33 -4.50 14.54 9.17
CA ILE A 33 -3.52 15.54 8.74
C ILE A 33 -4.21 16.57 7.84
N GLY A 34 -3.97 17.84 8.09
CA GLY A 34 -4.54 18.89 7.26
C GLY A 34 -4.39 20.29 7.86
N ARG A 35 -5.02 21.28 7.22
CA ARG A 35 -4.96 22.68 7.64
C ARG A 35 -5.97 23.01 8.76
N SER A 36 -6.94 22.15 9.02
CA SER A 36 -7.93 22.35 10.07
C SER A 36 -7.31 22.18 11.45
N PRO A 37 -7.69 23.03 12.44
CA PRO A 37 -7.31 22.83 13.84
C PRO A 37 -7.91 21.55 14.47
N LEU A 38 -8.82 20.87 13.77
CA LEU A 38 -9.38 19.58 14.19
C LEU A 38 -8.52 18.38 13.80
N CYS A 39 -7.44 18.58 13.02
CA CYS A 39 -6.49 17.54 12.68
C CYS A 39 -5.51 17.28 13.82
N ASN A 40 -5.03 16.03 13.93
CA ASN A 40 -3.96 15.67 14.85
C ASN A 40 -2.64 16.35 14.50
N VAL A 41 -2.37 16.47 13.19
CA VAL A 41 -1.22 17.20 12.67
C VAL A 41 -1.73 18.33 11.77
N ILE A 42 -1.45 19.55 12.19
CA ILE A 42 -1.91 20.78 11.52
C ILE A 42 -0.77 21.28 10.63
N VAL A 43 -1.04 21.41 9.33
CA VAL A 43 -0.12 22.01 8.35
C VAL A 43 -0.72 23.32 7.88
N ALA A 44 -0.25 24.43 8.43
CA ALA A 44 -0.81 25.77 8.22
C ALA A 44 -0.37 26.40 6.90
N GLN A 45 -0.59 25.68 5.78
CA GLN A 45 -0.26 26.15 4.43
C GLN A 45 -1.53 26.26 3.57
N PRO A 46 -1.71 27.33 2.77
CA PRO A 46 -2.93 27.54 1.97
C PRO A 46 -3.20 26.43 0.95
N ILE A 47 -2.16 25.78 0.43
CA ILE A 47 -2.27 24.69 -0.55
C ILE A 47 -2.74 23.37 0.07
N VAL A 48 -2.74 23.27 1.42
CA VAL A 48 -3.16 22.08 2.16
C VAL A 48 -4.66 22.15 2.43
N SER A 49 -5.40 21.09 2.11
CA SER A 49 -6.83 20.98 2.38
C SER A 49 -7.13 20.94 3.89
N ARG A 50 -8.33 21.34 4.31
CA ARG A 50 -8.74 21.32 5.72
C ARG A 50 -8.57 19.94 6.36
N LEU A 51 -9.08 18.89 5.72
CA LEU A 51 -8.74 17.50 5.96
C LEU A 51 -8.06 17.01 4.68
N HIS A 52 -6.73 16.85 4.71
CA HIS A 52 -5.93 16.59 3.51
C HIS A 52 -5.68 15.10 3.33
N ALA A 53 -5.16 14.48 4.37
CA ALA A 53 -4.81 13.07 4.39
C ALA A 53 -5.13 12.45 5.75
N THR A 54 -5.22 11.14 5.77
CA THR A 54 -5.38 10.33 6.98
C THR A 54 -4.33 9.23 6.97
N ILE A 55 -3.72 8.95 8.11
CA ILE A 55 -2.94 7.74 8.32
C ILE A 55 -3.80 6.79 9.16
N GLU A 56 -4.03 5.59 8.63
CA GLU A 56 -4.76 4.51 9.29
C GLU A 56 -3.76 3.41 9.68
N ARG A 57 -3.83 2.93 10.92
CA ARG A 57 -3.05 1.78 11.38
C ARG A 57 -3.91 0.53 11.30
N ASP A 58 -3.42 -0.52 10.66
CA ASP A 58 -4.13 -1.79 10.57
C ASP A 58 -3.84 -2.72 11.78
N GLU A 59 -4.51 -3.87 11.80
CA GLU A 59 -4.41 -4.87 12.87
C GLU A 59 -3.01 -5.48 13.05
N VAL A 60 -2.15 -5.38 12.03
CA VAL A 60 -0.76 -5.82 12.05
C VAL A 60 0.23 -4.66 12.17
N HIS A 61 -0.23 -3.52 12.69
CA HIS A 61 0.54 -2.32 12.98
C HIS A 61 1.22 -1.65 11.77
N ARG A 62 0.68 -1.83 10.55
CA ARG A 62 1.13 -1.10 9.38
C ARG A 62 0.37 0.22 9.25
N TYR A 63 1.04 1.22 8.70
CA TYR A 63 0.49 2.55 8.54
C TYR A 63 0.18 2.82 7.07
N ILE A 64 -1.08 3.11 6.79
CA ILE A 64 -1.60 3.37 5.44
C ILE A 64 -1.97 4.84 5.34
N LEU A 65 -1.28 5.56 4.47
CA LEU A 65 -1.61 6.94 4.13
C LEU A 65 -2.73 6.97 3.09
N ARG A 66 -3.79 7.71 3.39
CA ARG A 66 -4.92 7.94 2.50
C ARG A 66 -5.02 9.41 2.14
N ASP A 67 -5.09 9.74 0.86
CA ASP A 67 -5.51 11.08 0.41
C ASP A 67 -7.03 11.21 0.51
N ASN A 68 -7.53 12.26 1.17
CA ASN A 68 -8.97 12.49 1.42
C ASN A 68 -9.61 13.35 0.30
N ASN A 69 -9.29 13.07 -0.96
CA ASN A 69 -9.65 13.88 -2.12
C ASN A 69 -9.19 15.33 -1.95
N SER A 70 -7.94 15.49 -1.58
CA SER A 70 -7.34 16.81 -1.39
C SER A 70 -7.32 17.60 -2.71
N ALA A 71 -7.33 18.93 -2.63
CA ALA A 71 -7.39 19.77 -3.82
C ALA A 71 -6.13 19.66 -4.71
N ASN A 72 -4.97 19.43 -4.10
CA ASN A 72 -3.67 19.46 -4.79
C ASN A 72 -2.88 18.14 -4.66
N GLY A 73 -3.45 17.10 -4.03
CA GLY A 73 -2.86 15.77 -3.91
C GLY A 73 -1.83 15.63 -2.79
N THR A 74 -1.55 14.36 -2.44
CA THR A 74 -0.55 13.93 -1.46
C THR A 74 0.61 13.27 -2.19
N PHE A 75 1.84 13.60 -1.82
CA PHE A 75 3.06 13.17 -2.50
C PHE A 75 3.98 12.42 -1.54
N ILE A 76 4.75 11.47 -2.06
CA ILE A 76 5.72 10.69 -1.30
C ILE A 76 7.11 10.85 -1.91
N ASN A 77 8.11 11.08 -1.04
CA ASN A 77 9.53 11.11 -1.38
C ASN A 77 9.86 12.04 -2.57
N GLY A 78 9.17 13.19 -2.65
CA GLY A 78 9.39 14.18 -3.70
C GLY A 78 8.97 13.75 -5.10
N GLN A 79 8.24 12.63 -5.26
CA GLN A 79 7.76 12.17 -6.56
C GLN A 79 6.87 13.25 -7.22
N PRO A 80 6.97 13.45 -8.55
CA PRO A 80 6.25 14.53 -9.24
C PRO A 80 4.74 14.25 -9.38
N LYS A 81 4.31 13.01 -9.17
CA LYS A 81 2.89 12.61 -9.21
C LYS A 81 2.38 12.32 -7.80
N PRO A 82 1.17 12.76 -7.45
CA PRO A 82 0.56 12.39 -6.18
C PRO A 82 0.26 10.89 -6.11
N ILE A 83 0.10 10.38 -4.89
CA ILE A 83 -0.43 9.02 -4.70
C ILE A 83 -1.86 8.94 -5.26
N ASP A 84 -2.27 7.76 -5.73
CA ASP A 84 -3.65 7.59 -6.24
C ASP A 84 -4.66 7.84 -5.12
N LYS A 85 -4.76 6.94 -4.13
CA LYS A 85 -5.64 7.13 -2.97
C LYS A 85 -5.02 6.60 -1.68
N LEU A 86 -4.27 5.51 -1.76
CA LEU A 86 -3.69 4.81 -0.63
C LEU A 86 -2.22 4.55 -0.89
N TYR A 87 -1.42 4.66 0.18
CA TYR A 87 0.01 4.36 0.15
C TYR A 87 0.42 3.70 1.47
N LEU A 88 1.09 2.55 1.41
CA LEU A 88 1.67 1.91 2.59
C LEU A 88 2.96 2.64 2.98
N LEU A 89 2.95 3.32 4.12
CA LEU A 89 4.09 4.07 4.63
C LEU A 89 5.24 3.14 5.02
N LYS A 90 6.45 3.59 4.69
CA LYS A 90 7.71 2.97 5.08
C LYS A 90 8.48 3.92 5.98
N ASN A 91 9.34 3.35 6.84
CA ASN A 91 10.21 4.17 7.67
C ASN A 91 11.01 5.18 6.83
N LEU A 92 11.06 6.42 7.29
CA LEU A 92 11.69 7.58 6.66
C LEU A 92 11.00 8.12 5.39
N ASP A 93 9.79 7.65 5.06
CA ASP A 93 9.04 8.27 3.97
C ASP A 93 8.76 9.75 4.26
N GLU A 94 9.00 10.58 3.25
CA GLU A 94 8.72 12.01 3.29
C GLU A 94 7.39 12.32 2.60
N LEU A 95 6.52 13.05 3.32
CA LEU A 95 5.17 13.37 2.86
C LEU A 95 5.11 14.83 2.41
N GLY A 96 4.70 15.04 1.16
CA GLY A 96 4.33 16.34 0.59
C GLY A 96 2.80 16.48 0.55
N LEU A 97 2.27 17.60 1.00
CA LEU A 97 0.83 17.89 1.03
C LEU A 97 0.51 19.09 0.14
N GLY A 98 -0.14 18.84 -0.99
CA GLY A 98 -0.45 19.84 -1.99
C GLY A 98 0.71 20.19 -2.93
N SER A 99 1.92 19.68 -2.66
CA SER A 99 3.09 19.74 -3.54
C SER A 99 4.06 18.62 -3.24
N PRO A 100 4.97 18.27 -4.16
CA PRO A 100 6.01 17.27 -3.91
C PRO A 100 7.03 17.64 -2.81
N LYS A 101 7.08 18.92 -2.40
CA LYS A 101 8.00 19.36 -1.36
C LYS A 101 7.61 18.77 -0.01
N PRO A 102 8.50 18.03 0.67
CA PRO A 102 8.17 17.39 1.93
C PRO A 102 7.82 18.40 3.04
N VAL A 103 6.78 18.10 3.81
CA VAL A 103 6.37 18.85 5.00
C VAL A 103 6.43 18.01 6.26
N LEU A 104 6.32 16.68 6.12
CA LEU A 104 6.39 15.71 7.20
C LEU A 104 7.33 14.56 6.80
N ARG A 105 7.96 13.93 7.79
CA ARG A 105 8.64 12.64 7.65
C ARG A 105 7.99 11.63 8.58
N PHE A 106 7.69 10.46 8.05
CA PHE A 106 7.20 9.34 8.82
C PHE A 106 8.38 8.54 9.38
N GLU A 107 8.38 8.30 10.68
CA GLU A 107 9.41 7.53 11.37
C GLU A 107 8.75 6.39 12.13
N ASP A 108 9.14 5.17 11.81
CA ASP A 108 8.68 3.95 12.44
C ASP A 108 9.91 3.12 12.85
N GLU A 109 10.36 3.31 14.10
CA GLU A 109 11.53 2.60 14.63
C GLU A 109 11.24 1.12 14.89
N ALA A 110 9.97 0.74 15.06
CA ALA A 110 9.56 -0.66 15.16
C ALA A 110 9.67 -1.36 13.80
N ALA A 111 9.57 -0.63 12.69
CA ALA A 111 9.88 -1.14 11.35
C ALA A 111 11.38 -1.43 11.14
N THR A 112 12.26 -1.07 12.08
CA THR A 112 13.67 -1.53 12.13
C THR A 112 13.85 -2.91 12.76
N SER A 113 12.82 -3.50 13.36
CA SER A 113 12.75 -4.97 13.51
C SER A 113 12.71 -5.61 12.12
N PRO A 114 13.33 -6.78 11.93
CA PRO A 114 13.75 -7.26 10.61
C PRO A 114 12.62 -7.05 9.62
N ALA A 115 12.93 -6.36 8.53
CA ALA A 115 12.01 -5.96 7.48
C ALA A 115 10.75 -6.81 7.53
N ILE A 116 9.54 -6.22 7.55
CA ILE A 116 8.34 -6.98 7.18
C ILE A 116 8.72 -7.60 5.84
N ILE A 117 9.23 -8.82 5.89
CA ILE A 117 9.71 -9.51 4.71
C ILE A 117 8.43 -9.70 3.93
N SER A 118 8.27 -8.86 2.90
CA SER A 118 7.23 -9.13 1.93
C SER A 118 7.41 -10.59 1.54
N ARG A 119 6.45 -11.43 1.89
CA ARG A 119 6.50 -12.86 1.55
C ARG A 119 6.64 -13.03 0.03
N ILE A 120 6.11 -12.04 -0.71
CA ILE A 120 6.25 -11.96 -2.17
C ILE A 120 7.29 -10.90 -2.53
N THR A 121 8.32 -11.30 -3.26
CA THR A 121 9.31 -10.42 -3.86
C THR A 121 9.27 -10.55 -5.38
N TYR A 122 9.68 -9.50 -6.09
CA TYR A 122 9.72 -9.47 -7.55
C TYR A 122 11.10 -8.99 -8.03
N ASP A 123 11.78 -9.84 -8.78
CA ASP A 123 12.99 -9.49 -9.50
C ASP A 123 12.60 -9.02 -10.91
N GLU A 124 12.63 -7.72 -11.13
CA GLU A 124 12.27 -7.10 -12.41
C GLU A 124 13.25 -7.47 -13.54
N SER A 125 14.52 -7.72 -13.20
CA SER A 125 15.56 -8.04 -14.19
C SER A 125 15.36 -9.43 -14.79
N ASN A 126 14.88 -10.37 -13.98
CA ASN A 126 14.66 -11.76 -14.38
C ASN A 126 13.17 -12.11 -14.56
N LEU A 127 12.26 -11.17 -14.25
CA LEU A 127 10.81 -11.36 -14.27
C LEU A 127 10.34 -12.51 -13.35
N ILE A 128 11.00 -12.69 -12.20
CA ILE A 128 10.75 -13.80 -11.28
C ILE A 128 10.08 -13.26 -10.01
N PHE A 129 8.90 -13.80 -9.71
CA PHE A 129 8.30 -13.67 -8.38
C PHE A 129 8.79 -14.79 -7.47
N SER A 130 9.02 -14.47 -6.19
CA SER A 130 9.33 -15.45 -5.15
C SER A 130 8.39 -15.28 -3.97
N LEU A 131 7.94 -16.38 -3.39
CA LEU A 131 7.18 -16.44 -2.13
C LEU A 131 8.04 -17.10 -1.07
N ASP A 132 8.26 -16.43 0.07
CA ASP A 132 9.12 -16.90 1.15
C ASP A 132 10.50 -17.39 0.63
N SER A 133 11.11 -16.61 -0.27
CA SER A 133 12.37 -16.91 -0.97
C SER A 133 12.33 -18.08 -1.94
N HIS A 134 11.17 -18.70 -2.20
CA HIS A 134 11.00 -19.77 -3.20
C HIS A 134 10.48 -19.18 -4.50
N PRO A 135 11.18 -19.37 -5.63
CA PRO A 135 10.75 -18.83 -6.91
C PRO A 135 9.44 -19.48 -7.40
N LEU A 136 8.52 -18.66 -7.90
CA LEU A 136 7.25 -19.08 -8.47
C LEU A 136 7.43 -19.44 -9.96
N THR A 137 6.92 -20.60 -10.36
CA THR A 137 6.87 -20.98 -11.77
C THR A 137 5.53 -20.53 -12.35
N LEU A 138 5.47 -19.31 -12.91
CA LEU A 138 4.26 -18.72 -13.43
C LEU A 138 4.15 -18.86 -14.95
N THR A 139 2.95 -19.17 -15.44
CA THR A 139 2.65 -19.06 -16.87
C THR A 139 2.64 -17.57 -17.29
N PRO A 140 2.77 -17.24 -18.59
CA PRO A 140 2.76 -15.85 -19.06
C PRO A 140 1.53 -15.06 -18.60
N SER A 141 0.35 -15.69 -18.55
CA SER A 141 -0.88 -15.03 -18.05
C SER A 141 -0.85 -14.82 -16.54
N GLN A 142 -0.37 -15.80 -15.78
CA GLN A 142 -0.20 -15.65 -14.33
C GLN A 142 0.84 -14.58 -13.98
N LEU A 143 1.94 -14.52 -14.74
CA LEU A 143 2.97 -13.49 -14.56
C LEU A 143 2.40 -12.08 -14.76
N ARG A 144 1.65 -11.84 -15.87
CA ARG A 144 1.03 -10.54 -16.14
C ARG A 144 0.02 -10.16 -15.04
N LEU A 145 -0.81 -11.11 -14.61
CA LEU A 145 -1.78 -10.89 -13.55
C LEU A 145 -1.06 -10.56 -12.23
N MET A 146 -0.02 -11.31 -11.89
CA MET A 146 0.77 -11.10 -10.68
C MET A 146 1.50 -9.75 -10.71
N GLN A 147 2.08 -9.35 -11.84
CA GLN A 147 2.68 -8.02 -12.02
C GLN A 147 1.65 -6.91 -11.80
N HIS A 148 0.44 -7.05 -12.36
CA HIS A 148 -0.63 -6.09 -12.18
C HIS A 148 -1.05 -5.99 -10.70
N LEU A 149 -1.30 -7.11 -10.04
CA LEU A 149 -1.66 -7.17 -8.63
C LEU A 149 -0.53 -6.63 -7.73
N TYR A 150 0.71 -6.98 -8.02
CA TYR A 150 1.89 -6.54 -7.25
C TYR A 150 2.11 -5.02 -7.35
N LYS A 151 1.97 -4.47 -8.55
CA LYS A 151 2.06 -3.02 -8.79
C LYS A 151 0.98 -2.25 -8.00
N HIS A 152 -0.17 -2.86 -7.79
CA HIS A 152 -1.31 -2.31 -7.06
C HIS A 152 -1.53 -3.02 -5.71
N ALA A 153 -0.47 -3.56 -5.10
CA ALA A 153 -0.57 -4.28 -3.83
C ALA A 153 -1.31 -3.43 -2.77
N TYR A 154 -2.10 -4.11 -1.94
CA TYR A 154 -3.00 -3.52 -0.95
C TYR A 154 -4.18 -2.71 -1.51
N ASN A 155 -4.23 -2.47 -2.84
CA ASN A 155 -5.34 -1.80 -3.50
C ASN A 155 -6.25 -2.81 -4.19
N LEU A 156 -7.53 -2.44 -4.31
CA LEU A 156 -8.50 -3.25 -5.04
C LEU A 156 -8.25 -3.13 -6.55
N CYS A 157 -7.83 -4.22 -7.18
CA CYS A 157 -7.81 -4.39 -8.62
C CYS A 157 -9.17 -4.90 -9.07
N THR A 158 -9.91 -4.13 -9.87
CA THR A 158 -11.22 -4.54 -10.38
C THR A 158 -11.07 -5.70 -11.36
N ARG A 159 -12.14 -6.48 -11.58
CA ARG A 159 -12.17 -7.54 -12.61
C ARG A 159 -11.78 -6.98 -13.98
N GLN A 160 -12.31 -5.80 -14.32
CA GLN A 160 -11.96 -5.09 -15.55
C GLN A 160 -10.46 -4.79 -15.63
N SER A 161 -9.86 -4.18 -14.60
CA SER A 161 -8.42 -3.83 -14.62
C SER A 161 -7.52 -5.07 -14.72
N CYS A 162 -7.91 -6.18 -14.07
CA CYS A 162 -7.19 -7.44 -14.18
C CYS A 162 -7.30 -8.05 -15.61
N ALA A 163 -8.48 -8.01 -16.20
CA ALA A 163 -8.73 -8.53 -17.55
C ALA A 163 -7.98 -7.69 -18.62
N GLU A 164 -8.03 -6.37 -18.52
CA GLU A 164 -7.28 -5.46 -19.39
C GLU A 164 -5.76 -5.67 -19.29
N ALA A 165 -5.25 -5.89 -18.08
CA ALA A 165 -3.83 -6.21 -17.87
C ALA A 165 -3.44 -7.56 -18.50
N LEU A 166 -4.33 -8.55 -18.47
CA LEU A 166 -4.09 -9.89 -19.04
C LEU A 166 -4.09 -9.89 -20.57
N TRP A 167 -5.11 -9.28 -21.16
CA TRP A 167 -5.40 -9.44 -22.60
C TRP A 167 -5.17 -8.19 -23.42
N GLN A 168 -4.90 -7.03 -22.79
CA GLN A 168 -4.68 -5.74 -23.47
C GLN A 168 -5.82 -5.36 -24.44
N GLN A 169 -7.05 -5.72 -24.07
CA GLN A 169 -8.27 -5.46 -24.82
C GLN A 169 -9.39 -5.03 -23.89
N SER A 170 -10.46 -4.47 -24.45
CA SER A 170 -11.64 -4.06 -23.68
C SER A 170 -12.26 -5.26 -22.97
N TYR A 171 -12.57 -5.09 -21.71
CA TYR A 171 -13.18 -6.11 -20.85
C TYR A 171 -14.62 -6.39 -21.29
N ASP A 172 -14.94 -7.68 -21.42
CA ASP A 172 -16.29 -8.20 -21.63
C ASP A 172 -16.58 -9.28 -20.58
N PRO A 173 -17.48 -9.05 -19.62
CA PRO A 173 -17.78 -10.02 -18.56
C PRO A 173 -18.19 -11.40 -19.09
N ALA A 174 -18.95 -11.45 -20.17
CA ALA A 174 -19.43 -12.72 -20.74
C ALA A 174 -18.28 -13.58 -21.32
N ARG A 175 -17.23 -12.95 -21.81
CA ARG A 175 -16.07 -13.61 -22.39
C ARG A 175 -14.97 -13.85 -21.36
N ASP A 176 -14.70 -12.85 -20.50
CA ASP A 176 -13.43 -12.75 -19.76
C ASP A 176 -13.54 -13.27 -18.33
N ASP A 177 -14.73 -13.23 -17.69
CA ASP A 177 -14.86 -13.54 -16.27
C ASP A 177 -14.45 -14.97 -15.93
N GLN A 178 -14.89 -15.95 -16.69
CA GLN A 178 -14.56 -17.36 -16.44
C GLN A 178 -13.06 -17.63 -16.61
N ALA A 179 -12.46 -17.02 -17.62
CA ALA A 179 -11.02 -17.15 -17.88
C ALA A 179 -10.19 -16.50 -16.78
N LEU A 180 -10.58 -15.30 -16.32
CA LEU A 180 -9.95 -14.61 -15.22
C LEU A 180 -10.02 -15.42 -13.91
N ASP A 181 -11.20 -15.94 -13.57
CA ASP A 181 -11.39 -16.76 -12.37
C ASP A 181 -10.52 -18.03 -12.40
N ARG A 182 -10.38 -18.65 -13.56
CA ARG A 182 -9.50 -19.84 -13.73
C ARG A 182 -8.03 -19.48 -13.54
N ILE A 183 -7.56 -18.38 -14.12
CA ILE A 183 -6.16 -17.91 -13.95
C ILE A 183 -5.91 -17.57 -12.48
N MET A 184 -6.84 -16.88 -11.83
CA MET A 184 -6.77 -16.51 -10.42
C MET A 184 -6.74 -17.74 -9.50
N SER A 185 -7.59 -18.73 -9.77
CA SER A 185 -7.60 -19.99 -9.01
C SER A 185 -6.29 -20.75 -9.14
N ASN A 186 -5.75 -20.84 -10.34
CA ASN A 186 -4.47 -21.50 -10.57
C ASN A 186 -3.30 -20.75 -9.91
N LEU A 187 -3.34 -19.42 -9.92
CA LEU A 187 -2.33 -18.61 -9.24
C LEU A 187 -2.35 -18.86 -7.72
N ARG A 188 -3.52 -18.84 -7.10
CA ARG A 188 -3.68 -19.19 -5.69
C ARG A 188 -3.17 -20.58 -5.37
N GLN A 189 -3.49 -21.56 -6.20
CA GLN A 189 -3.02 -22.93 -6.00
C GLN A 189 -1.50 -23.00 -5.96
N GLN A 190 -0.80 -22.25 -6.81
CA GLN A 190 0.66 -22.21 -6.80
C GLN A 190 1.22 -21.54 -5.54
N LEU A 191 0.59 -20.45 -5.08
CA LEU A 191 0.96 -19.80 -3.82
C LEU A 191 0.80 -20.77 -2.64
N HIS A 192 -0.34 -21.46 -2.55
CA HIS A 192 -0.62 -22.44 -1.49
C HIS A 192 0.30 -23.68 -1.53
N GLN A 193 0.85 -24.04 -2.69
CA GLN A 193 1.83 -25.14 -2.78
C GLN A 193 3.15 -24.82 -2.07
N ILE A 194 3.52 -23.54 -2.01
CA ILE A 194 4.73 -23.07 -1.33
C ILE A 194 4.45 -22.75 0.13
N ALA A 195 3.32 -22.07 0.39
CA ALA A 195 2.92 -21.66 1.74
C ALA A 195 1.42 -21.88 1.90
N SER A 196 1.06 -22.96 2.60
CA SER A 196 -0.35 -23.38 2.77
C SER A 196 -1.18 -22.41 3.60
N ASP A 197 -0.54 -21.55 4.38
CA ASP A 197 -1.12 -20.50 5.21
C ASP A 197 -1.27 -19.16 4.47
N ALA A 198 -0.72 -19.04 3.24
CA ALA A 198 -0.68 -17.79 2.50
C ALA A 198 -2.00 -17.49 1.77
N ASP A 199 -2.93 -16.80 2.43
CA ASP A 199 -4.10 -16.21 1.74
C ASP A 199 -3.80 -14.80 1.23
N LEU A 200 -2.79 -14.71 0.35
CA LEU A 200 -2.23 -13.45 -0.14
C LEU A 200 -3.14 -12.72 -1.13
N ILE A 201 -4.14 -13.38 -1.72
CA ILE A 201 -5.05 -12.77 -2.69
C ILE A 201 -6.48 -12.79 -2.15
N VAL A 202 -6.90 -11.65 -1.62
CA VAL A 202 -8.25 -11.46 -1.07
C VAL A 202 -9.24 -11.19 -2.22
N THR A 203 -10.38 -11.91 -2.23
CA THR A 203 -11.47 -11.66 -3.19
C THR A 203 -12.53 -10.73 -2.60
N ARG A 204 -12.88 -9.68 -3.32
CA ARG A 204 -14.15 -8.97 -3.12
C ARG A 204 -15.15 -9.44 -4.20
N ARG A 205 -16.08 -10.29 -3.79
CA ARG A 205 -17.05 -10.94 -4.71
C ARG A 205 -17.73 -9.92 -5.62
N GLY A 206 -17.74 -10.19 -6.92
CA GLY A 206 -18.33 -9.33 -7.94
C GLY A 206 -17.57 -8.03 -8.24
N VAL A 207 -16.49 -7.70 -7.49
CA VAL A 207 -15.77 -6.43 -7.63
C VAL A 207 -14.34 -6.64 -8.14
N GLY A 208 -13.56 -7.51 -7.48
CA GLY A 208 -12.15 -7.70 -7.86
C GLY A 208 -11.32 -8.40 -6.80
N TYR A 209 -10.02 -8.13 -6.82
CA TYR A 209 -9.01 -8.80 -6.03
C TYR A 209 -8.03 -7.81 -5.43
N THR A 210 -7.51 -8.14 -4.25
CA THR A 210 -6.45 -7.35 -3.59
C THR A 210 -5.30 -8.30 -3.24
N LEU A 211 -4.07 -7.95 -3.63
CA LEU A 211 -2.88 -8.67 -3.22
C LEU A 211 -2.38 -8.09 -1.90
N MET A 212 -2.21 -8.97 -0.91
CA MET A 212 -1.58 -8.67 0.37
C MET A 212 -0.18 -9.26 0.35
N LEU A 213 0.86 -8.47 0.64
CA LEU A 213 2.24 -8.96 0.52
C LEU A 213 2.73 -9.73 1.77
N ASN A 214 1.99 -9.66 2.88
CA ASN A 214 2.42 -10.12 4.21
C ASN A 214 1.35 -10.93 4.96
N SER A 215 0.41 -11.56 4.26
CA SER A 215 -0.63 -12.39 4.91
C SER A 215 -0.12 -13.76 5.23
#